data_55efc095b6ec35b19526ce82257c5d2c
#
_entry.id   55efc095b6ec35b19526ce82257c5d2c
#
_cell.length_a   1.000
_cell.length_b   1.000
_cell.length_c   1.000
_cell.angle_alpha   90.00
_cell.angle_beta   90.00
_cell.angle_gamma   90.00
#
_symmetry.space_group_name_H-M   'P 1'
#
loop_
_entity.id
_entity.type
_entity.pdbx_description
1 polymer ?
#
loop_
_entity_poly.entity_id
_entity_poly.type
_entity_poly.pdbx_seq_one_letter_code
_entity_poly.pdbx_strand_id
1 'polypeptide(L)'
;MALALLVLSIWSLFLGVIDINLSGLLSGELEQLEIFLISRLPRLLAILCTGVGISVAGLIMQQLCMNKFVSPTTGATISSAQFGILLALLFLPNSTLWGRALFSFVFAVLGTWTFVW
;
A
#
# COMPACT_ATOMS: atom_id res chain seq x y z
N MET A 1 20.28 0.60 -7.41
CA MET A 1 18.87 0.47 -7.00
C MET A 1 18.51 1.42 -5.84
N ALA A 2 19.20 1.39 -4.70
CA ALA A 2 18.88 2.26 -3.55
C ALA A 2 18.93 3.76 -3.89
N LEU A 3 19.90 4.20 -4.65
CA LEU A 3 20.04 5.62 -5.07
C LEU A 3 18.87 6.06 -5.96
N ALA A 4 18.40 5.21 -6.86
CA ALA A 4 17.21 5.48 -7.69
C ALA A 4 15.94 5.58 -6.84
N LEU A 5 15.78 4.71 -5.84
CA LEU A 5 14.67 4.78 -4.88
C LEU A 5 14.68 6.09 -4.09
N LEU A 6 15.83 6.53 -3.61
CA LEU A 6 15.97 7.79 -2.88
C LEU A 6 15.61 9.00 -3.77
N VAL A 7 16.15 9.04 -5.00
CA VAL A 7 15.86 10.14 -5.94
C VAL A 7 14.36 10.18 -6.28
N LEU A 8 13.75 9.04 -6.59
CA LEU A 8 12.33 8.97 -6.92
C LEU A 8 11.45 9.29 -5.70
N SER A 9 11.85 8.90 -4.50
CA SER A 9 11.13 9.23 -3.26
C SER A 9 11.13 10.73 -3.00
N ILE A 10 12.30 11.38 -3.14
CA ILE A 10 12.42 12.82 -2.99
C ILE A 10 11.61 13.53 -4.09
N TRP A 11 11.72 13.08 -5.33
CA TRP A 11 10.94 13.64 -6.44
C TRP A 11 9.44 13.51 -6.21
N SER A 12 8.98 12.36 -5.72
CA SER A 12 7.56 12.12 -5.41
C SER A 12 6.99 13.07 -4.34
N LEU A 13 7.82 13.60 -3.44
CA LEU A 13 7.39 14.59 -2.45
C LEU A 13 7.07 15.95 -3.08
N PHE A 14 7.77 16.32 -4.16
CA PHE A 14 7.57 17.61 -4.83
C PHE A 14 6.52 17.56 -5.95
N LEU A 15 6.29 16.40 -6.56
CA LEU A 15 5.26 16.20 -7.58
C LEU A 15 3.87 16.04 -6.94
N GLY A 16 2.93 16.91 -7.30
CA GLY A 16 1.53 16.81 -6.87
C GLY A 16 0.66 17.88 -7.51
N VAL A 17 -0.66 17.80 -7.29
CA VAL A 17 -1.66 18.73 -7.85
C VAL A 17 -1.49 20.16 -7.35
N ILE A 18 -0.91 20.33 -6.15
CA ILE A 18 -0.57 21.63 -5.57
C ILE A 18 0.94 21.76 -5.61
N ASP A 19 1.45 22.80 -6.28
CA ASP A 19 2.89 23.06 -6.36
C ASP A 19 3.43 23.49 -5.00
N ILE A 20 4.29 22.65 -4.43
CA ILE A 20 5.02 23.00 -3.22
C ILE A 20 6.35 23.62 -3.65
N ASN A 21 6.56 24.89 -3.32
CA ASN A 21 7.82 25.56 -3.52
C ASN A 21 8.77 25.32 -2.35
N LEU A 22 10.01 24.93 -2.68
CA LEU A 22 11.05 24.70 -1.67
C LEU A 22 11.29 25.95 -0.79
N SER A 23 11.13 27.14 -1.37
CA SER A 23 11.21 28.43 -0.66
C SER A 23 10.09 28.61 0.35
N GLY A 24 8.85 28.20 0.05
CA GLY A 24 7.72 28.28 0.97
C GLY A 24 7.82 27.31 2.13
N LEU A 25 8.35 26.10 1.90
CA LEU A 25 8.65 25.11 2.95
C LEU A 25 9.75 25.64 3.91
N LEU A 26 10.79 26.29 3.37
CA LEU A 26 11.89 26.85 4.16
C LEU A 26 11.50 28.14 4.89
N SER A 27 10.57 28.92 4.35
CA SER A 27 10.01 30.11 5.00
C SER A 27 8.96 29.78 6.09
N GLY A 28 8.59 28.50 6.25
CA GLY A 28 7.69 28.06 7.31
C GLY A 28 6.23 28.45 7.09
N GLU A 29 5.79 28.59 5.82
CA GLU A 29 4.37 28.79 5.52
C GLU A 29 3.54 27.61 6.03
N LEU A 30 2.68 27.87 7.01
CA LEU A 30 1.89 26.85 7.71
C LEU A 30 1.06 25.99 6.75
N GLU A 31 0.51 26.59 5.70
CA GLU A 31 -0.30 25.90 4.71
C GLU A 31 0.50 24.85 3.92
N GLN A 32 1.73 25.18 3.50
CA GLN A 32 2.59 24.25 2.76
C GLN A 32 3.13 23.13 3.65
N LEU A 33 3.44 23.43 4.92
CA LEU A 33 3.83 22.44 5.91
C LEU A 33 2.69 21.47 6.22
N GLU A 34 1.46 21.96 6.33
CA GLU A 34 0.29 21.15 6.59
C GLU A 34 0.01 20.18 5.42
N ILE A 35 0.07 20.63 4.18
CA ILE A 35 -0.08 19.79 2.99
C ILE A 35 1.02 18.72 2.94
N PHE A 36 2.26 19.09 3.25
CA PHE A 36 3.39 18.17 3.26
C PHE A 36 3.21 17.06 4.31
N LEU A 37 2.88 17.43 5.54
CA LEU A 37 2.77 16.50 6.66
C LEU A 37 1.52 15.63 6.61
N ILE A 38 0.38 16.19 6.19
CA ILE A 38 -0.91 15.48 6.23
C ILE A 38 -1.16 14.66 4.96
N SER A 39 -0.64 15.10 3.81
CA SER A 39 -0.93 14.45 2.54
C SER A 39 0.27 13.71 1.95
N ARG A 40 1.41 14.37 1.79
CA ARG A 40 2.53 13.84 1.01
C ARG A 40 3.39 12.84 1.76
N LEU A 41 3.74 13.17 2.99
CA LEU A 41 4.57 12.30 3.81
C LEU A 41 3.89 10.96 4.13
N PRO A 42 2.62 10.92 4.56
CA PRO A 42 1.93 9.65 4.80
C PRO A 42 1.77 8.81 3.54
N ARG A 43 1.51 9.44 2.39
CA ARG A 43 1.43 8.73 1.10
C ARG A 43 2.75 8.08 0.73
N LEU A 44 3.87 8.79 0.85
CA LEU A 44 5.20 8.24 0.57
C LEU A 44 5.51 7.07 1.51
N LEU A 45 5.28 7.23 2.81
CA LEU A 45 5.48 6.18 3.80
C LEU A 45 4.62 4.95 3.50
N ALA A 46 3.36 5.14 3.14
CA ALA A 46 2.47 4.05 2.76
C ALA A 46 2.99 3.28 1.54
N ILE A 47 3.47 3.97 0.51
CA ILE A 47 4.04 3.34 -0.69
C ILE A 47 5.28 2.52 -0.33
N LEU A 48 6.20 3.08 0.46
CA LEU A 48 7.43 2.40 0.86
C LEU A 48 7.13 1.18 1.73
N CYS A 49 6.27 1.33 2.75
CA CYS A 49 5.87 0.21 3.62
C CYS A 49 5.17 -0.90 2.83
N THR A 50 4.28 -0.54 1.91
CA THR A 50 3.59 -1.50 1.05
C THR A 50 4.57 -2.23 0.14
N GLY A 51 5.51 -1.52 -0.48
CA GLY A 51 6.54 -2.11 -1.34
C GLY A 51 7.43 -3.11 -0.59
N VAL A 52 7.89 -2.74 0.61
CA VAL A 52 8.65 -3.65 1.48
C VAL A 52 7.79 -4.84 1.89
N GLY A 53 6.55 -4.61 2.31
CA GLY A 53 5.62 -5.66 2.73
C GLY A 53 5.36 -6.70 1.62
N ILE A 54 5.07 -6.23 0.40
CA ILE A 54 4.84 -7.11 -0.75
C ILE A 54 6.12 -7.89 -1.11
N SER A 55 7.30 -7.26 -1.02
CA SER A 55 8.57 -7.93 -1.31
C SER A 55 8.86 -9.06 -0.33
N VAL A 56 8.65 -8.82 0.96
CA VAL A 56 8.83 -9.85 2.00
C VAL A 56 7.78 -10.96 1.85
N ALA A 57 6.52 -10.62 1.63
CA ALA A 57 5.45 -11.59 1.40
C ALA A 57 5.75 -12.46 0.16
N GLY A 58 6.28 -11.85 -0.91
CA GLY A 58 6.71 -12.57 -2.10
C GLY A 58 7.80 -13.61 -1.82
N LEU A 59 8.82 -13.23 -1.05
CA LEU A 59 9.89 -14.15 -0.66
C LEU A 59 9.36 -15.31 0.18
N ILE A 60 8.49 -15.03 1.16
CA ILE A 60 7.87 -16.07 1.99
C ILE A 60 7.06 -17.03 1.12
N MET A 61 6.24 -16.51 0.21
CA MET A 61 5.41 -17.31 -0.66
C MET A 61 6.24 -18.22 -1.59
N GLN A 62 7.34 -17.71 -2.14
CA GLN A 62 8.28 -18.49 -2.95
C GLN A 62 8.92 -19.66 -2.15
N GLN A 63 9.23 -19.42 -0.88
CA GLN A 63 9.78 -20.46 0.00
C GLN A 63 8.74 -21.53 0.36
N LEU A 64 7.51 -21.10 0.68
CA LEU A 64 6.42 -22.02 1.02
C LEU A 64 6.02 -22.92 -0.15
N CYS A 65 5.91 -22.34 -1.33
CA CYS A 65 5.53 -23.08 -2.54
C CYS A 65 6.72 -23.80 -3.22
N MET A 66 7.93 -23.64 -2.72
CA MET A 66 9.17 -24.14 -3.33
C MET A 66 9.29 -23.78 -4.83
N ASN A 67 8.72 -22.65 -5.21
CA ASN A 67 8.63 -22.19 -6.59
C ASN A 67 8.93 -20.69 -6.69
N LYS A 68 10.01 -20.34 -7.39
CA LYS A 68 10.47 -18.95 -7.56
C LYS A 68 9.54 -18.08 -8.44
N PHE A 69 8.61 -18.69 -9.15
CA PHE A 69 7.66 -17.96 -10.01
C PHE A 69 6.37 -17.57 -9.29
N VAL A 70 6.17 -18.04 -8.07
CA VAL A 70 4.99 -17.68 -7.29
C VAL A 70 5.18 -16.30 -6.67
N SER A 71 4.14 -15.49 -6.76
CA SER A 71 4.07 -14.16 -6.13
C SER A 71 2.76 -14.05 -5.31
N PRO A 72 2.63 -13.07 -4.42
CA PRO A 72 1.38 -12.82 -3.69
C PRO A 72 0.19 -12.57 -4.63
N THR A 73 0.46 -12.07 -5.85
CA THR A 73 -0.57 -11.84 -6.88
C THR A 73 -1.05 -13.13 -7.54
N THR A 74 -0.15 -14.13 -7.70
CA THR A 74 -0.48 -15.43 -8.29
C THR A 74 -1.20 -16.35 -7.33
N GLY A 75 -0.98 -16.17 -6.01
CA GLY A 75 -1.53 -17.02 -4.95
C GLY A 75 -2.98 -16.71 -4.54
N ALA A 76 -3.79 -16.16 -5.44
CA ALA A 76 -5.18 -15.76 -5.18
C ALA A 76 -5.38 -14.72 -4.05
N THR A 77 -4.31 -14.29 -3.37
CA THR A 77 -4.38 -13.38 -2.21
C THR A 77 -5.05 -12.05 -2.56
N ILE A 78 -4.62 -11.41 -3.64
CA ILE A 78 -5.17 -10.11 -4.07
C ILE A 78 -6.61 -10.25 -4.55
N SER A 79 -6.91 -11.28 -5.33
CA SER A 79 -8.28 -11.53 -5.83
C SER A 79 -9.24 -11.80 -4.68
N SER A 80 -8.82 -12.56 -3.68
CA SER A 80 -9.61 -12.84 -2.48
C SER A 80 -9.79 -11.59 -1.61
N ALA A 81 -8.75 -10.75 -1.48
CA ALA A 81 -8.85 -9.47 -0.80
C ALA A 81 -9.89 -8.55 -1.48
N GLN A 82 -9.84 -8.44 -2.81
CA GLN A 82 -10.81 -7.66 -3.60
C GLN A 82 -12.22 -8.19 -3.45
N PHE A 83 -12.39 -9.51 -3.46
CA PHE A 83 -13.69 -10.14 -3.21
C PHE A 83 -14.22 -9.83 -1.81
N GLY A 84 -13.35 -9.83 -0.80
CA GLY A 84 -13.70 -9.42 0.57
C GLY A 84 -14.17 -7.97 0.65
N ILE A 85 -13.52 -7.03 -0.05
CA ILE A 85 -13.95 -5.63 -0.13
C ILE A 85 -15.32 -5.54 -0.80
N LEU A 86 -15.53 -6.27 -1.89
CA LEU A 86 -16.79 -6.27 -2.63
C LEU A 86 -17.95 -6.79 -1.76
N LEU A 87 -17.74 -7.86 -1.01
CA LEU A 87 -18.72 -8.36 -0.06
C LEU A 87 -19.01 -7.36 1.07
N ALA A 88 -17.97 -6.69 1.59
CA ALA A 88 -18.15 -5.65 2.60
C ALA A 88 -18.99 -4.47 2.08
N LEU A 89 -18.81 -4.08 0.82
CA LEU A 89 -19.62 -3.03 0.19
C LEU A 89 -21.07 -3.43 -0.03
N LEU A 90 -21.31 -4.71 -0.37
CA LEU A 90 -22.66 -5.21 -0.62
C LEU A 90 -23.47 -5.44 0.66
N PHE A 91 -22.86 -6.07 1.66
CA PHE A 91 -23.56 -6.47 2.89
C PHE A 91 -23.48 -5.44 4.02
N LEU A 92 -22.43 -4.58 4.01
CA LEU A 92 -22.16 -3.57 5.04
C LEU A 92 -21.87 -2.20 4.40
N PRO A 93 -22.83 -1.59 3.70
CA PRO A 93 -22.61 -0.33 2.97
C PRO A 93 -22.15 0.81 3.89
N ASN A 94 -22.58 0.81 5.15
CA ASN A 94 -22.20 1.82 6.16
C ASN A 94 -20.93 1.46 6.95
N SER A 95 -20.17 0.43 6.53
CA SER A 95 -18.93 0.05 7.22
C SER A 95 -17.86 1.11 7.08
N THR A 96 -17.12 1.33 8.17
CA THR A 96 -15.96 2.20 8.19
C THR A 96 -14.84 1.66 7.29
N LEU A 97 -13.88 2.51 6.92
CA LEU A 97 -12.66 2.09 6.20
C LEU A 97 -11.95 0.90 6.88
N TRP A 98 -11.89 0.92 8.19
CA TRP A 98 -11.31 -0.17 9.00
C TRP A 98 -12.10 -1.48 8.88
N GLY A 99 -13.43 -1.40 8.84
CA GLY A 99 -14.28 -2.58 8.63
C GLY A 99 -14.01 -3.25 7.28
N ARG A 100 -13.94 -2.45 6.21
CA ARG A 100 -13.61 -2.95 4.85
C ARG A 100 -12.23 -3.54 4.77
N ALA A 101 -11.24 -2.92 5.43
CA ALA A 101 -9.88 -3.43 5.50
C ALA A 101 -9.82 -4.77 6.23
N LEU A 102 -10.57 -4.94 7.32
CA LEU A 102 -10.64 -6.19 8.06
C LEU A 102 -11.26 -7.32 7.21
N PHE A 103 -12.37 -7.05 6.52
CA PHE A 103 -12.97 -8.01 5.59
C PHE A 103 -11.99 -8.42 4.49
N SER A 104 -11.33 -7.45 3.87
CA SER A 104 -10.31 -7.70 2.86
C SER A 104 -9.19 -8.60 3.40
N PHE A 105 -8.71 -8.32 4.60
CA PHE A 105 -7.65 -9.10 5.24
C PHE A 105 -8.08 -10.54 5.52
N VAL A 106 -9.27 -10.75 6.10
CA VAL A 106 -9.78 -12.09 6.39
C VAL A 106 -9.93 -12.91 5.11
N PHE A 107 -10.50 -12.33 4.06
CA PHE A 107 -10.66 -13.03 2.78
C PHE A 107 -9.31 -13.27 2.09
N ALA A 108 -8.34 -12.36 2.21
CA ALA A 108 -6.98 -12.58 1.71
C ALA A 108 -6.32 -13.79 2.37
N VAL A 109 -6.43 -13.89 3.69
CA VAL A 109 -5.88 -15.03 4.46
C VAL A 109 -6.56 -16.34 4.07
N LEU A 110 -7.89 -16.36 3.99
CA LEU A 110 -8.65 -17.54 3.56
C LEU A 110 -8.29 -17.97 2.12
N GLY A 111 -8.19 -17.03 1.20
CA GLY A 111 -7.81 -17.31 -0.18
C GLY A 111 -6.39 -17.83 -0.31
N THR A 112 -5.45 -17.27 0.44
CA THR A 112 -4.07 -17.78 0.49
C THR A 112 -4.01 -19.18 1.09
N TRP A 113 -4.73 -19.40 2.16
CA TRP A 113 -4.82 -20.72 2.80
C TRP A 113 -5.32 -21.80 1.85
N THR A 114 -6.42 -21.54 1.13
CA THR A 114 -6.98 -22.49 0.15
C THR A 114 -6.07 -22.72 -1.04
N PHE A 115 -5.21 -21.76 -1.38
CA PHE A 115 -4.25 -21.90 -2.47
C PHE A 115 -3.02 -22.74 -2.07
N VAL A 116 -2.57 -22.61 -0.82
CA VAL A 116 -1.37 -23.30 -0.33
C VAL A 116 -1.67 -24.76 0.05
N TRP A 117 -2.93 -25.11 0.36
CA TRP A 117 -3.37 -26.46 0.76
C TRP A 117 -3.64 -27.35 -0.44
#